data_b1b880a23b6fa06a50df2810e6597299
#
_entry.id   b1b880a23b6fa06a50df2810e6597299
#
_cell.length_a   1.000
_cell.length_b   1.000
_cell.length_c   1.000
_cell.angle_alpha   90.00
_cell.angle_beta   90.00
_cell.angle_gamma   90.00
#
_symmetry.space_group_name_H-M   'P 1'
#
loop_
_entity.id
_entity.type
_entity.pdbx_description
1 polymer ?
#
loop_
_entity_poly.entity_id
_entity_poly.type
_entity_poly.pdbx_seq_one_letter_code
_entity_poly.pdbx_strand_id
1 'polypeptide(L)'
;MGKAVFWQRGDAIDYKNNTASKIDARDIVVFGARIGIAGTDIKPGETGSLIMTSTWEIPKDNAAITAGADVYFKDTAASATKGTGFFLIGYAVEAAAADDTTVKVKLLG
;
A
#
# COMPACT_ATOMS: atom_id res chain seq x y z
N MET A 1 -2.09 -24.62 23.24
CA MET A 1 -1.75 -23.69 22.14
C MET A 1 -2.72 -23.88 20.99
N GLY A 2 -3.21 -22.79 20.42
CA GLY A 2 -4.14 -22.85 19.29
C GLY A 2 -3.49 -23.35 18.01
N LYS A 3 -4.31 -23.74 17.07
CA LYS A 3 -3.87 -24.22 15.76
C LYS A 3 -4.28 -23.23 14.68
N ALA A 4 -3.40 -23.05 13.69
CA ALA A 4 -3.71 -22.26 12.51
C ALA A 4 -4.13 -23.20 11.37
N VAL A 5 -5.07 -22.75 10.56
CA VAL A 5 -5.51 -23.48 9.37
C VAL A 5 -5.13 -22.63 8.15
N PHE A 6 -4.49 -23.26 7.17
CA PHE A 6 -4.16 -22.54 5.94
C PHE A 6 -5.45 -22.06 5.28
N TRP A 7 -5.53 -20.76 5.00
CA TRP A 7 -6.71 -20.16 4.39
C TRP A 7 -6.52 -19.94 2.88
N GLN A 8 -5.48 -19.18 2.54
CA GLN A 8 -5.17 -18.85 1.16
C GLN A 8 -3.77 -18.25 1.08
N ARG A 9 -3.25 -18.13 -0.14
CA ARG A 9 -2.01 -17.40 -0.35
C ARG A 9 -2.25 -15.93 0.00
N GLY A 10 -1.25 -15.27 0.55
CA GLY A 10 -1.37 -13.91 1.07
C GLY A 10 -0.86 -12.81 0.16
N ASP A 11 -0.54 -13.11 -1.10
CA ASP A 11 -0.08 -12.10 -2.04
C ASP A 11 -1.19 -11.12 -2.40
N ALA A 12 -2.42 -11.60 -2.43
CA ALA A 12 -3.60 -10.79 -2.60
C ALA A 12 -4.67 -11.27 -1.62
N ILE A 13 -5.52 -10.35 -1.19
CA ILE A 13 -6.64 -10.68 -0.30
C ILE A 13 -7.94 -10.24 -0.95
N ASP A 14 -9.04 -10.85 -0.52
CA ASP A 14 -10.37 -10.42 -0.92
C ASP A 14 -10.73 -9.16 -0.14
N TYR A 15 -11.26 -8.17 -0.84
CA TYR A 15 -11.64 -6.90 -0.26
C TYR A 15 -13.00 -6.46 -0.77
N LYS A 16 -13.91 -6.16 0.14
CA LYS A 16 -15.23 -5.62 -0.20
C LYS A 16 -15.19 -4.11 -0.17
N ASN A 17 -15.62 -3.49 -1.26
CA ASN A 17 -15.71 -2.03 -1.35
C ASN A 17 -16.95 -1.56 -0.61
N ASN A 18 -16.78 -1.10 0.62
CA ASN A 18 -17.85 -0.56 1.45
C ASN A 18 -18.03 0.95 1.29
N THR A 19 -17.35 1.56 0.32
CA THR A 19 -17.48 3.00 0.05
C THR A 19 -18.59 3.25 -0.96
N ALA A 20 -18.95 4.52 -1.15
CA ALA A 20 -19.94 4.91 -2.13
C ALA A 20 -19.36 5.12 -3.53
N SER A 21 -18.02 4.99 -3.67
CA SER A 21 -17.33 5.25 -4.92
C SER A 21 -16.65 3.99 -5.45
N LYS A 22 -16.58 3.90 -6.77
CA LYS A 22 -15.85 2.83 -7.45
C LYS A 22 -14.35 2.96 -7.15
N ILE A 23 -13.71 1.82 -6.94
CA ILE A 23 -12.25 1.72 -6.86
C ILE A 23 -11.77 1.24 -8.21
N ASP A 24 -10.85 1.98 -8.83
CA ASP A 24 -10.27 1.58 -10.11
C ASP A 24 -9.07 0.67 -9.90
N ALA A 25 -8.80 -0.17 -10.88
CA ALA A 25 -7.60 -1.00 -10.88
C ALA A 25 -6.36 -0.12 -10.67
N ARG A 26 -5.43 -0.57 -9.83
CA ARG A 26 -4.20 0.12 -9.44
C ARG A 26 -4.39 1.27 -8.46
N ASP A 27 -5.60 1.55 -8.01
CA ASP A 27 -5.78 2.50 -6.93
C ASP A 27 -5.12 1.97 -5.66
N ILE A 28 -4.57 2.89 -4.88
CA ILE A 28 -4.03 2.59 -3.56
C ILE A 28 -5.20 2.61 -2.59
N VAL A 29 -5.41 1.49 -1.91
CA VAL A 29 -6.51 1.34 -0.95
C VAL A 29 -5.92 1.22 0.44
N VAL A 30 -6.35 2.08 1.35
CA VAL A 30 -5.96 2.00 2.76
C VAL A 30 -6.82 0.93 3.43
N PHE A 31 -6.16 -0.05 4.00
CA PHE A 31 -6.79 -1.19 4.67
C PHE A 31 -6.26 -1.26 6.11
N GLY A 32 -6.98 -0.63 7.03
CA GLY A 32 -6.50 -0.51 8.41
C GLY A 32 -5.21 0.29 8.47
N ALA A 33 -4.15 -0.28 8.99
CA ALA A 33 -2.83 0.34 9.05
C ALA A 33 -1.92 -0.14 7.92
N ARG A 34 -2.49 -0.52 6.78
CA ARG A 34 -1.76 -1.02 5.61
C ARG A 34 -2.32 -0.42 4.34
N ILE A 35 -1.59 -0.55 3.27
CA ILE A 35 -2.11 -0.27 1.94
C ILE A 35 -2.12 -1.54 1.10
N GLY A 36 -3.04 -1.59 0.16
CA GLY A 36 -3.07 -2.59 -0.89
C GLY A 36 -3.31 -1.90 -2.22
N ILE A 37 -3.02 -2.59 -3.29
CA ILE A 37 -3.22 -2.08 -4.65
C ILE A 37 -4.37 -2.86 -5.27
N ALA A 38 -5.40 -2.16 -5.73
CA ALA A 38 -6.54 -2.81 -6.36
C ALA A 38 -6.10 -3.56 -7.62
N GLY A 39 -6.35 -4.85 -7.67
CA GLY A 39 -5.99 -5.68 -8.83
C GLY A 39 -7.01 -5.57 -9.96
N THR A 40 -8.23 -5.14 -9.63
CA THR A 40 -9.32 -4.97 -10.59
C THR A 40 -10.16 -3.77 -10.19
N ASP A 41 -11.05 -3.35 -11.06
CA ASP A 41 -12.09 -2.38 -10.68
C ASP A 41 -13.04 -3.03 -9.68
N ILE A 42 -13.39 -2.29 -8.64
CA ILE A 42 -14.29 -2.78 -7.59
C ILE A 42 -15.40 -1.76 -7.39
N LYS A 43 -16.61 -2.10 -7.85
CA LYS A 43 -17.77 -1.22 -7.65
C LYS A 43 -18.22 -1.25 -6.20
N PRO A 44 -18.96 -0.21 -5.75
CA PRO A 44 -19.53 -0.21 -4.40
C PRO A 44 -20.32 -1.49 -4.12
N GLY A 45 -20.04 -2.13 -2.99
CA GLY A 45 -20.71 -3.36 -2.59
C GLY A 45 -20.11 -4.64 -3.17
N GLU A 46 -19.22 -4.53 -4.16
CA GLU A 46 -18.55 -5.70 -4.74
C GLU A 46 -17.30 -6.09 -3.97
N THR A 47 -16.88 -7.33 -4.14
CA THR A 47 -15.62 -7.84 -3.59
C THR A 47 -14.63 -8.01 -4.75
N GLY A 48 -13.44 -7.48 -4.57
CA GLY A 48 -12.33 -7.63 -5.52
C GLY A 48 -11.05 -8.01 -4.81
N SER A 49 -9.93 -7.95 -5.52
CA SER A 49 -8.62 -8.30 -4.98
C SER A 49 -7.83 -7.06 -4.62
N LEU A 50 -7.20 -7.08 -3.44
CA LEU A 50 -6.13 -6.14 -3.10
C LEU A 50 -4.80 -6.89 -3.13
N ILE A 51 -3.85 -6.38 -3.90
CA ILE A 51 -2.49 -6.92 -3.94
C ILE A 51 -1.73 -6.31 -2.79
N MET A 52 -1.26 -7.15 -1.88
CA MET A 52 -0.63 -6.71 -0.63
C MET A 52 0.88 -6.79 -0.66
N THR A 53 1.46 -7.33 -1.73
CA THR A 53 2.90 -7.54 -1.86
C THR A 53 3.40 -6.93 -3.16
N SER A 54 4.66 -7.24 -3.53
CA SER A 54 5.33 -6.76 -4.73
C SER A 54 5.89 -5.36 -4.55
N THR A 55 6.55 -4.88 -5.57
CA THR A 55 7.16 -3.55 -5.59
C THR A 55 6.31 -2.64 -6.47
N TRP A 56 5.94 -1.49 -5.92
CA TRP A 56 5.07 -0.53 -6.60
C TRP A 56 5.70 0.85 -6.60
N GLU A 57 5.46 1.58 -7.66
CA GLU A 57 5.83 2.99 -7.74
C GLU A 57 4.67 3.80 -7.15
N ILE A 58 4.94 4.51 -6.05
CA ILE A 58 3.92 5.16 -5.23
C ILE A 58 4.21 6.66 -5.16
N PRO A 59 3.19 7.52 -5.27
CA PRO A 59 3.37 8.96 -5.08
C PRO A 59 4.00 9.25 -3.72
N LYS A 60 4.93 10.19 -3.67
CA LYS A 60 5.66 10.55 -2.46
C LYS A 60 5.53 12.04 -2.14
N ASP A 61 5.85 12.39 -0.90
CA ASP A 61 5.94 13.77 -0.46
C ASP A 61 7.24 14.43 -0.97
N ASN A 62 7.52 15.64 -0.49
CA ASN A 62 8.62 16.48 -0.97
C ASN A 62 9.98 16.14 -0.34
N ALA A 63 10.08 15.09 0.46
CA ALA A 63 11.33 14.74 1.13
C ALA A 63 12.05 13.62 0.39
N ALA A 64 13.38 13.64 0.43
CA ALA A 64 14.19 12.57 -0.15
C ALA A 64 14.02 11.28 0.67
N ILE A 65 14.08 10.14 -0.03
CA ILE A 65 14.02 8.82 0.58
C ILE A 65 15.24 8.04 0.10
N THR A 66 16.02 7.50 1.03
CA THR A 66 17.21 6.71 0.66
C THR A 66 16.83 5.27 0.36
N ALA A 67 17.64 4.60 -0.45
CA ALA A 67 17.42 3.18 -0.75
C ALA A 67 17.51 2.36 0.55
N GLY A 68 16.59 1.43 0.72
CA GLY A 68 16.51 0.59 1.91
C GLY A 68 15.84 1.23 3.12
N ALA A 69 15.50 2.52 3.05
CA ALA A 69 14.82 3.20 4.16
C ALA A 69 13.38 2.70 4.29
N ASP A 70 12.90 2.66 5.53
CA ASP A 70 11.50 2.38 5.80
C ASP A 70 10.64 3.47 5.17
N VAL A 71 9.53 3.08 4.56
CA VAL A 71 8.59 3.98 3.93
C VAL A 71 7.27 3.91 4.66
N TYR A 72 6.74 5.07 5.00
CA TYR A 72 5.47 5.26 5.68
C TYR A 72 4.47 5.87 4.70
N PHE A 73 3.21 5.78 5.02
CA PHE A 73 2.13 6.32 4.20
C PHE A 73 1.18 7.13 5.07
N LYS A 74 0.80 8.29 4.57
CA LYS A 74 -0.21 9.12 5.21
C LYS A 74 -1.04 9.80 4.12
N ASP A 75 -2.35 9.74 4.27
CA ASP A 75 -3.31 10.30 3.32
C ASP A 75 -3.15 9.71 1.92
N THR A 76 -2.36 10.32 1.04
CA THR A 76 -2.22 9.89 -0.35
C THR A 76 -0.77 9.74 -0.77
N ALA A 77 0.18 9.86 0.14
CA ALA A 77 1.59 9.89 -0.23
C ALA A 77 2.48 9.04 0.67
N ALA A 78 3.51 8.48 0.07
CA ALA A 78 4.59 7.79 0.76
C ALA A 78 5.58 8.82 1.33
N SER A 79 6.18 8.50 2.46
CA SER A 79 7.12 9.38 3.15
C SER A 79 8.16 8.58 3.93
N ALA A 80 9.33 9.17 4.13
CA ALA A 80 10.32 8.64 5.07
C ALA A 80 10.01 9.07 6.52
N THR A 81 9.00 9.92 6.71
CA THR A 81 8.64 10.46 8.02
C THR A 81 7.80 9.47 8.81
N LYS A 82 8.20 9.24 10.07
CA LYS A 82 7.44 8.47 11.03
C LYS A 82 6.75 9.42 11.99
N GLY A 83 5.49 9.18 12.30
CA GLY A 83 4.76 10.02 13.23
C GLY A 83 3.28 9.71 13.27
N THR A 84 2.52 10.58 13.94
CA THR A 84 1.07 10.42 14.07
C THR A 84 0.40 10.46 12.70
N GLY A 85 -0.42 9.48 12.42
CA GLY A 85 -1.12 9.36 11.14
C GLY A 85 -0.32 8.69 10.03
N PHE A 86 0.98 8.42 10.27
CA PHE A 86 1.80 7.64 9.35
C PHE A 86 1.81 6.17 9.76
N PHE A 87 1.77 5.27 8.80
CA PHE A 87 1.95 3.84 9.09
C PHE A 87 2.94 3.23 8.11
N LEU A 88 3.69 2.24 8.59
CA LEU A 88 4.74 1.58 7.82
C LEU A 88 4.13 0.73 6.71
N ILE A 89 4.58 0.94 5.46
CA ILE A 89 4.08 0.16 4.32
C ILE A 89 5.14 -0.73 3.69
N GLY A 90 6.40 -0.43 3.86
CA GLY A 90 7.47 -1.21 3.25
C GLY A 90 8.80 -0.48 3.30
N TYR A 91 9.65 -0.76 2.33
CA TYR A 91 10.92 -0.05 2.22
C TYR A 91 11.20 0.34 0.76
N ALA A 92 11.99 1.39 0.59
CA ALA A 92 12.37 1.88 -0.73
C ALA A 92 13.41 0.96 -1.34
N VAL A 93 13.19 0.55 -2.58
CA VAL A 93 14.16 -0.31 -3.31
C VAL A 93 15.19 0.52 -4.07
N GLU A 94 14.90 1.80 -4.29
CA GLU A 94 15.81 2.78 -4.90
C GLU A 94 15.70 4.09 -4.16
N ALA A 95 16.76 4.90 -4.21
CA ALA A 95 16.71 6.25 -3.67
C ALA A 95 15.77 7.12 -4.51
N ALA A 96 15.04 8.01 -3.86
CA ALA A 96 14.20 9.01 -4.50
C ALA A 96 14.64 10.38 -4.01
N ALA A 97 14.84 11.32 -4.94
CA ALA A 97 15.20 12.70 -4.60
C ALA A 97 13.98 13.45 -4.08
N ALA A 98 14.23 14.56 -3.39
CA ALA A 98 13.15 15.36 -2.81
C ALA A 98 12.15 15.85 -3.88
N ASP A 99 12.62 16.15 -5.08
CA ASP A 99 11.79 16.63 -6.18
C ASP A 99 11.21 15.52 -7.07
N ASP A 100 11.55 14.26 -6.80
CA ASP A 100 10.90 13.13 -7.47
C ASP A 100 9.44 13.05 -7.00
N THR A 101 8.54 12.67 -7.90
CA THR A 101 7.11 12.59 -7.60
C THR A 101 6.68 11.22 -7.09
N THR A 102 7.53 10.21 -7.30
CA THR A 102 7.24 8.83 -6.89
C THR A 102 8.46 8.17 -6.25
N VAL A 103 8.22 7.08 -5.55
CA VAL A 103 9.25 6.20 -5.01
C VAL A 103 8.83 4.74 -5.23
N LYS A 104 9.80 3.88 -5.52
CA LYS A 104 9.55 2.44 -5.66
C LYS A 104 9.64 1.78 -4.30
N VAL A 105 8.56 1.19 -3.86
CA VAL A 105 8.41 0.60 -2.53
C VAL A 105 8.05 -0.86 -2.63
N LYS A 106 8.79 -1.70 -1.92
CA LYS A 106 8.41 -3.09 -1.73
C LYS A 106 7.51 -3.16 -0.51
N LEU A 107 6.25 -3.56 -0.73
CA LEU A 107 5.26 -3.65 0.35
C LEU A 107 5.58 -4.82 1.28
N LEU A 108 5.31 -4.62 2.57
CA LEU A 108 5.51 -5.66 3.58
C LEU A 108 4.33 -6.64 3.65
N GLY A 109 3.19 -6.26 3.13
CA GLY A 109 2.01 -7.10 3.17
C GLY A 109 1.06 -6.83 4.32
#